data_ad8cc3f96ed06e9401bbcee792eb4583
#
_entry.id   ad8cc3f96ed06e9401bbcee792eb4583
#
_cell.length_a   1.000
_cell.length_b   1.000
_cell.length_c   1.000
_cell.angle_alpha   90.00
_cell.angle_beta   90.00
_cell.angle_gamma   90.00
#
_symmetry.space_group_name_H-M   'P 1'
#
loop_
_entity.id
_entity.type
_entity.pdbx_description
1 polymer ?
#
loop_
_entity_poly.entity_id
_entity_poly.type
_entity_poly.pdbx_seq_one_letter_code
_entity_poly.pdbx_strand_id
1 'polypeptide(L)'
;MFEGPDLDAAERRIDDWQAGFEQRAARARELAARLAVLTASARSDDGLVTVTVGGNGMLTGLELHEDVRRQPADETARQILATLAAAQSDLAKRATSVTAETVGADSETGQAVIASLARRQA
;
A
#
# COMPACT_ATOMS: atom_id res chain seq x y z
N MET A 1 0.83 13.56 51.21
CA MET A 1 1.82 12.47 51.04
C MET A 1 1.21 11.37 50.17
N PHE A 2 1.92 10.95 49.16
CA PHE A 2 1.45 9.87 48.29
C PHE A 2 1.61 8.52 48.99
N GLU A 3 0.56 7.73 48.95
CA GLU A 3 0.62 6.35 49.40
C GLU A 3 1.13 5.47 48.26
N GLY A 4 1.84 4.38 48.60
CA GLY A 4 2.41 3.46 47.63
C GLY A 4 1.41 2.90 46.59
N PRO A 5 0.17 2.52 46.96
CA PRO A 5 -0.82 2.03 46.01
C PRO A 5 -1.18 3.02 44.91
N ASP A 6 -1.25 4.30 45.20
CA ASP A 6 -1.57 5.36 44.22
C ASP A 6 -0.42 5.57 43.26
N LEU A 7 0.81 5.51 43.74
CA LEU A 7 2.01 5.62 42.90
C LEU A 7 2.14 4.42 41.98
N ASP A 8 1.92 3.21 42.49
CA ASP A 8 1.98 1.98 41.70
C ASP A 8 0.92 1.97 40.59
N ALA A 9 -0.28 2.47 40.90
CA ALA A 9 -1.35 2.58 39.89
C ALA A 9 -0.98 3.57 38.76
N ALA A 10 -0.38 4.72 39.15
CA ALA A 10 0.10 5.71 38.17
C ALA A 10 1.22 5.15 37.29
N GLU A 11 2.18 4.45 37.88
CA GLU A 11 3.27 3.81 37.16
C GLU A 11 2.74 2.75 36.18
N ARG A 12 1.77 1.93 36.58
CA ARG A 12 1.15 0.93 35.71
C ARG A 12 0.44 1.57 34.52
N ARG A 13 -0.23 2.70 34.70
CA ARG A 13 -0.89 3.42 33.61
C ARG A 13 0.12 3.96 32.61
N ILE A 14 1.25 4.47 33.08
CA ILE A 14 2.34 4.95 32.24
C ILE A 14 2.94 3.78 31.45
N ASP A 15 3.20 2.65 32.11
CA ASP A 15 3.75 1.46 31.48
C ASP A 15 2.78 0.91 30.42
N ASP A 16 1.48 0.86 30.72
CA ASP A 16 0.46 0.41 29.77
C ASP A 16 0.37 1.34 28.56
N TRP A 17 0.47 2.65 28.79
CA TRP A 17 0.45 3.63 27.71
C TRP A 17 1.68 3.49 26.82
N GLN A 18 2.87 3.33 27.39
CA GLN A 18 4.12 3.13 26.66
C GLN A 18 4.09 1.83 25.85
N ALA A 19 3.61 0.74 26.44
CA ALA A 19 3.49 -0.54 25.76
C ALA A 19 2.52 -0.43 24.57
N GLY A 20 1.39 0.24 24.74
CA GLY A 20 0.43 0.47 23.67
C GLY A 20 1.00 1.35 22.54
N PHE A 21 1.75 2.38 22.89
CA PHE A 21 2.42 3.25 21.94
C PHE A 21 3.48 2.47 21.14
N GLU A 22 4.31 1.67 21.82
CA GLU A 22 5.33 0.84 21.17
C GLU A 22 4.72 -0.17 20.23
N GLN A 23 3.61 -0.80 20.59
CA GLN A 23 2.89 -1.74 19.73
C GLN A 23 2.37 -1.05 18.47
N ARG A 24 1.78 0.14 18.61
CA ARG A 24 1.29 0.91 17.48
C ARG A 24 2.43 1.34 16.56
N ALA A 25 3.54 1.77 17.14
CA ALA A 25 4.72 2.16 16.36
C ALA A 25 5.32 0.96 15.63
N ALA A 26 5.37 -0.21 16.26
CA ALA A 26 5.85 -1.44 15.64
C ALA A 26 4.97 -1.86 14.46
N ARG A 27 3.64 -1.79 14.61
CA ARG A 27 2.70 -2.09 13.54
C ARG A 27 2.81 -1.12 12.38
N ALA A 28 3.01 0.16 12.67
CA ALA A 28 3.20 1.18 11.65
C ALA A 28 4.49 0.92 10.84
N ARG A 29 5.58 0.54 11.50
CA ARG A 29 6.83 0.16 10.83
C ARG A 29 6.66 -1.10 9.99
N GLU A 30 5.96 -2.10 10.51
CA GLU A 30 5.66 -3.32 9.78
C GLU A 30 4.83 -3.01 8.53
N LEU A 31 3.80 -2.17 8.65
CA LEU A 31 2.99 -1.75 7.53
C LEU A 31 3.83 -1.05 6.47
N ALA A 32 4.66 -0.09 6.87
CA ALA A 32 5.54 0.62 5.94
C ALA A 32 6.47 -0.34 5.18
N ALA A 33 7.05 -1.32 5.88
CA ALA A 33 7.92 -2.32 5.27
C ALA A 33 7.16 -3.21 4.30
N ARG A 34 5.95 -3.66 4.65
CA ARG A 34 5.12 -4.50 3.78
C ARG A 34 4.65 -3.74 2.54
N LEU A 35 4.26 -2.46 2.69
CA LEU A 35 3.85 -1.63 1.57
C LEU A 35 5.01 -1.35 0.60
N ALA A 36 6.22 -1.15 1.14
CA ALA A 36 7.39 -0.82 0.33
C ALA A 36 7.77 -1.94 -0.65
N VAL A 37 7.47 -3.20 -0.31
CA VAL A 37 7.82 -4.36 -1.16
C VAL A 37 6.66 -4.85 -2.01
N LEU A 38 5.49 -4.24 -1.92
CA LEU A 38 4.37 -4.60 -2.76
C LEU A 38 4.67 -4.33 -4.23
N THR A 39 4.18 -5.23 -5.07
CA THR A 39 4.18 -5.04 -6.51
C THR A 39 2.83 -5.46 -7.06
N ALA A 40 2.50 -4.96 -8.23
CA ALA A 40 1.31 -5.40 -8.95
C ALA A 40 1.62 -5.38 -10.44
N SER A 41 1.00 -6.29 -11.17
CA SER A 41 1.15 -6.40 -12.60
C SER A 41 -0.20 -6.44 -13.27
N ALA A 42 -0.30 -5.89 -14.45
CA ALA A 42 -1.48 -5.99 -15.29
C ALA A 42 -1.08 -6.24 -16.74
N ARG A 43 -2.02 -6.75 -17.48
CA ARG A 43 -1.82 -7.12 -18.89
C ARG A 43 -2.95 -6.55 -19.71
N SER A 44 -2.66 -6.06 -20.92
CA SER A 44 -3.69 -5.61 -21.84
C SER A 44 -4.58 -6.77 -22.28
N ASP A 45 -5.81 -6.48 -22.70
CA ASP A 45 -6.79 -7.50 -23.06
C ASP A 45 -6.28 -8.41 -24.18
N ASP A 46 -5.52 -7.88 -25.12
CA ASP A 46 -4.92 -8.64 -26.22
C ASP A 46 -3.59 -9.32 -25.85
N GLY A 47 -3.10 -9.10 -24.63
CA GLY A 47 -1.86 -9.69 -24.13
C GLY A 47 -0.58 -9.07 -24.66
N LEU A 48 -0.66 -7.98 -25.42
CA LEU A 48 0.53 -7.38 -26.07
C LEU A 48 1.35 -6.52 -25.11
N VAL A 49 0.75 -6.00 -24.04
CA VAL A 49 1.40 -5.11 -23.08
C VAL A 49 1.27 -5.69 -21.68
N THR A 50 2.38 -5.79 -20.98
CA THR A 50 2.40 -6.15 -19.55
C THR A 50 3.14 -5.07 -18.79
N VAL A 51 2.53 -4.59 -17.72
CA VAL A 51 3.06 -3.51 -16.87
C VAL A 51 3.21 -4.03 -15.46
N THR A 52 4.33 -3.71 -14.82
CA THR A 52 4.57 -3.96 -13.40
C THR A 52 4.84 -2.64 -12.69
N VAL A 53 4.24 -2.46 -11.53
CA VAL A 53 4.44 -1.27 -10.68
C VAL A 53 4.97 -1.69 -9.33
N GLY A 54 5.80 -0.82 -8.74
CA GLY A 54 6.32 -1.01 -7.38
C GLY A 54 5.39 -0.42 -6.32
N GLY A 55 5.80 -0.53 -5.06
CA GLY A 55 4.97 -0.12 -3.91
C GLY A 55 4.57 1.35 -3.88
N ASN A 56 5.29 2.21 -4.58
CA ASN A 56 4.96 3.63 -4.72
C ASN A 56 4.08 3.94 -5.95
N GLY A 57 3.65 2.91 -6.69
CA GLY A 57 2.83 3.06 -7.90
C GLY A 57 3.61 3.39 -9.16
N MET A 58 4.94 3.50 -9.07
CA MET A 58 5.77 3.80 -10.24
C MET A 58 5.98 2.57 -11.11
N LEU A 59 6.04 2.80 -12.41
CA LEU A 59 6.35 1.77 -13.39
C LEU A 59 7.76 1.22 -13.14
N THR A 60 7.86 -0.08 -12.90
CA THR A 60 9.15 -0.76 -12.69
C THR A 60 9.45 -1.78 -13.78
N GLY A 61 8.45 -2.20 -14.55
CA GLY A 61 8.63 -3.12 -15.63
C GLY A 61 7.62 -2.90 -16.74
N LEU A 62 8.06 -3.04 -17.96
CA LEU A 62 7.22 -2.94 -19.14
C LEU A 62 7.67 -4.00 -20.13
N GLU A 63 6.75 -4.86 -20.53
CA GLU A 63 7.00 -5.87 -21.54
C GLU A 63 6.05 -5.66 -22.72
N LEU A 64 6.60 -5.63 -23.91
CA LEU A 64 5.84 -5.50 -25.15
C LEU A 64 6.05 -6.76 -25.99
N HIS A 65 4.95 -7.38 -26.40
CA HIS A 65 5.00 -8.48 -27.34
C HIS A 65 5.39 -7.94 -28.73
N GLU A 66 6.10 -8.73 -29.53
CA GLU A 66 6.54 -8.31 -30.86
C GLU A 66 5.41 -7.85 -31.79
N ASP A 67 4.21 -8.37 -31.58
CA ASP A 67 3.05 -8.03 -32.42
C ASP A 67 2.61 -6.57 -32.24
N VAL A 68 3.12 -5.81 -31.28
CA VAL A 68 2.87 -4.37 -31.19
C VAL A 68 3.37 -3.64 -32.44
N ARG A 69 4.34 -4.22 -33.16
CA ARG A 69 4.87 -3.66 -34.41
C ARG A 69 3.84 -3.62 -35.52
N ARG A 70 2.77 -4.43 -35.41
CA ARG A 70 1.70 -4.51 -36.41
C ARG A 70 0.59 -3.49 -36.19
N GLN A 71 0.66 -2.74 -35.09
CA GLN A 71 -0.33 -1.74 -34.79
C GLN A 71 0.28 -0.35 -34.76
N PRO A 72 -0.53 0.71 -34.94
CA PRO A 72 -0.04 2.09 -34.83
C PRO A 72 0.57 2.37 -33.48
N ALA A 73 1.61 3.20 -33.45
CA ALA A 73 2.30 3.56 -32.19
C ALA A 73 1.38 4.19 -31.16
N ASP A 74 0.41 4.99 -31.58
CA ASP A 74 -0.55 5.61 -30.70
C ASP A 74 -1.48 4.59 -30.02
N GLU A 75 -1.79 3.49 -30.69
CA GLU A 75 -2.54 2.38 -30.11
C GLU A 75 -1.74 1.72 -28.96
N THR A 76 -0.46 1.44 -29.23
CA THR A 76 0.44 0.90 -28.19
C THR A 76 0.55 1.85 -27.02
N ALA A 77 0.67 3.16 -27.25
CA ALA A 77 0.73 4.17 -26.19
C ALA A 77 -0.53 4.15 -25.32
N ARG A 78 -1.71 4.09 -25.93
CA ARG A 78 -2.97 3.99 -25.20
C ARG A 78 -3.05 2.72 -24.35
N GLN A 79 -2.61 1.59 -24.91
CA GLN A 79 -2.59 0.32 -24.18
C GLN A 79 -1.65 0.38 -22.97
N ILE A 80 -0.48 0.98 -23.12
CA ILE A 80 0.47 1.15 -22.02
C ILE A 80 -0.16 1.96 -20.87
N LEU A 81 -0.77 3.10 -21.22
CA LEU A 81 -1.39 3.95 -20.19
C LEU A 81 -2.56 3.27 -19.50
N ALA A 82 -3.42 2.57 -20.23
CA ALA A 82 -4.54 1.84 -19.67
C ALA A 82 -4.08 0.68 -18.78
N THR A 83 -3.05 -0.05 -19.21
CA THR A 83 -2.51 -1.18 -18.48
C THR A 83 -1.79 -0.70 -17.21
N LEU A 84 -1.09 0.43 -17.27
CA LEU A 84 -0.49 1.06 -16.09
C LEU A 84 -1.57 1.43 -15.07
N ALA A 85 -2.66 2.05 -15.50
CA ALA A 85 -3.77 2.39 -14.61
C ALA A 85 -4.36 1.14 -13.94
N ALA A 86 -4.51 0.05 -14.69
CA ALA A 86 -5.01 -1.21 -14.14
C ALA A 86 -4.05 -1.80 -13.10
N ALA A 87 -2.74 -1.75 -13.35
CA ALA A 87 -1.73 -2.20 -12.39
C ALA A 87 -1.73 -1.36 -11.12
N GLN A 88 -1.87 -0.06 -11.24
CA GLN A 88 -1.96 0.85 -10.09
C GLN A 88 -3.22 0.61 -9.27
N SER A 89 -4.35 0.33 -9.93
CA SER A 89 -5.60 -0.02 -9.27
C SER A 89 -5.46 -1.33 -8.47
N ASP A 90 -4.83 -2.34 -9.05
CA ASP A 90 -4.57 -3.61 -8.38
C ASP A 90 -3.62 -3.42 -7.18
N LEU A 91 -2.58 -2.62 -7.35
CA LEU A 91 -1.67 -2.27 -6.26
C LEU A 91 -2.41 -1.65 -5.08
N ALA A 92 -3.30 -0.69 -5.34
CA ALA A 92 -4.07 -0.02 -4.29
C ALA A 92 -4.98 -1.01 -3.55
N LYS A 93 -5.59 -1.96 -4.24
CA LYS A 93 -6.39 -3.01 -3.60
C LYS A 93 -5.54 -3.89 -2.69
N ARG A 94 -4.36 -4.27 -3.14
CA ARG A 94 -3.40 -5.07 -2.35
C ARG A 94 -2.92 -4.28 -1.13
N ALA A 95 -2.62 -3.01 -1.30
CA ALA A 95 -2.19 -2.13 -0.21
C ALA A 95 -3.29 -1.96 0.85
N THR A 96 -4.54 -1.83 0.43
CA THR A 96 -5.69 -1.77 1.34
C THR A 96 -5.82 -3.06 2.15
N SER A 97 -5.67 -4.22 1.52
CA SER A 97 -5.71 -5.51 2.19
C SER A 97 -4.58 -5.65 3.21
N VAL A 98 -3.36 -5.29 2.82
CA VAL A 98 -2.18 -5.33 3.71
C VAL A 98 -2.37 -4.39 4.90
N THR A 99 -2.91 -3.20 4.68
CA THR A 99 -3.20 -2.23 5.75
C THR A 99 -4.19 -2.81 6.74
N ALA A 100 -5.29 -3.39 6.26
CA ALA A 100 -6.30 -4.00 7.12
C ALA A 100 -5.73 -5.17 7.94
N GLU A 101 -4.88 -5.99 7.34
CA GLU A 101 -4.24 -7.12 8.02
C GLU A 101 -3.23 -6.67 9.09
N THR A 102 -2.52 -5.58 8.84
CA THR A 102 -1.40 -5.17 9.69
C THR A 102 -1.82 -4.26 10.82
N VAL A 103 -2.64 -3.23 10.54
CA VAL A 103 -3.03 -2.22 11.54
C VAL A 103 -4.53 -2.15 11.79
N GLY A 104 -5.33 -2.86 10.99
CA GLY A 104 -6.78 -2.81 11.05
C GLY A 104 -7.36 -1.65 10.22
N ALA A 105 -8.45 -1.93 9.49
CA ALA A 105 -9.10 -0.95 8.62
C ALA A 105 -9.76 0.19 9.41
N ASP A 106 -10.15 -0.07 10.68
CA ASP A 106 -10.85 0.89 11.53
C ASP A 106 -9.91 1.77 12.35
N SER A 107 -8.60 1.54 12.31
CA SER A 107 -7.62 2.37 13.01
C SER A 107 -7.43 3.70 12.28
N GLU A 108 -7.02 4.75 13.01
CA GLU A 108 -6.70 6.04 12.39
C GLU A 108 -5.60 5.90 11.33
N THR A 109 -4.56 5.12 11.63
CA THR A 109 -3.46 4.86 10.69
C THR A 109 -3.97 4.15 9.44
N GLY A 110 -4.78 3.11 9.60
CA GLY A 110 -5.37 2.38 8.49
C GLY A 110 -6.25 3.27 7.62
N GLN A 111 -7.09 4.08 8.23
CA GLN A 111 -7.97 5.02 7.53
C GLN A 111 -7.16 6.06 6.75
N ALA A 112 -6.10 6.60 7.34
CA ALA A 112 -5.25 7.59 6.68
C ALA A 112 -4.53 6.99 5.47
N VAL A 113 -4.02 5.76 5.58
CA VAL A 113 -3.34 5.07 4.48
C VAL A 113 -4.33 4.78 3.35
N ILE A 114 -5.50 4.25 3.68
CA ILE A 114 -6.54 3.93 2.68
C ILE A 114 -6.98 5.21 1.95
N ALA A 115 -7.18 6.31 2.66
CA ALA A 115 -7.54 7.59 2.05
C ALA A 115 -6.44 8.11 1.12
N SER A 116 -5.17 7.96 1.51
CA SER A 116 -4.02 8.34 0.67
C SER A 116 -3.98 7.53 -0.63
N LEU A 117 -4.24 6.22 -0.55
CA LEU A 117 -4.26 5.35 -1.72
C LEU A 117 -5.41 5.69 -2.67
N ALA A 118 -6.58 6.02 -2.13
CA ALA A 118 -7.72 6.45 -2.93
C ALA A 118 -7.42 7.75 -3.68
N ARG A 119 -6.71 8.69 -3.05
CA ARG A 119 -6.30 9.95 -3.71
C ARG A 119 -5.33 9.73 -4.86
N ARG A 120 -4.45 8.73 -4.76
CA ARG A 120 -3.50 8.40 -5.84
C ARG A 120 -4.18 7.86 -7.09
N GLN A 121 -5.36 7.27 -6.93
CA GLN A 121 -6.12 6.71 -8.05
C GLN A 121 -6.98 7.75 -8.78
N ALA A 122 -7.24 8.85 -8.14
CA ALA A 122 -8.08 9.92 -8.72
C ALA A 122 -7.30 10.76 -9.81
#